data_0afa259218e3d192d526aa8f91e543bb
#
_entry.id   0afa259218e3d192d526aa8f91e543bb
#
_cell.length_a   1.000
_cell.length_b   1.000
_cell.length_c   1.000
_cell.angle_alpha   90.00
_cell.angle_beta   90.00
_cell.angle_gamma   90.00
#
_symmetry.space_group_name_H-M   'P 1'
#
loop_
_entity.id
_entity.type
_entity.pdbx_description
1 polymer ?
#
loop_
_entity_poly.entity_id
_entity_poly.type
_entity_poly.pdbx_seq_one_letter_code
_entity_poly.pdbx_strand_id
1 'polypeptide(L)'
;TREILSASPSLIEIGIAQKGPRVDATRVERWTSPGDLALGAILDNEMRRFAPPLPRWRYPLTPGDRWSLFAANVHEPSGFTGTINYFARVGGWRSVATPAGTFDAIGVRVLLRLDDEEFWRTETECNHLFWFAPAVGNTVHEEKEAQYFDKGDPLSRATFRTQHAVVELTSFRRA
;
A
#
# COMPACT_ATOMS: atom_id res chain seq x y z
N THR A 1 -6.44 -9.67 9.31
CA THR A 1 -7.06 -10.53 8.28
C THR A 1 -7.44 -9.71 7.07
N ARG A 2 -7.48 -10.34 5.90
CA ARG A 2 -8.07 -9.82 4.66
C ARG A 2 -9.11 -10.80 4.16
N GLU A 3 -10.28 -10.31 3.77
CA GLU A 3 -11.40 -11.13 3.31
C GLU A 3 -12.13 -10.42 2.16
N ILE A 4 -12.47 -11.14 1.10
CA ILE A 4 -13.33 -10.61 0.03
C ILE A 4 -14.76 -10.62 0.55
N LEU A 5 -15.34 -9.43 0.73
CA LEU A 5 -16.72 -9.25 1.21
C LEU A 5 -17.72 -9.34 0.05
N SER A 6 -17.35 -8.76 -1.08
CA SER A 6 -18.14 -8.80 -2.31
C SER A 6 -17.26 -8.67 -3.54
N ALA A 7 -17.70 -9.23 -4.67
CA ALA A 7 -17.03 -9.09 -5.95
C ALA A 7 -18.04 -9.02 -7.09
N SER A 8 -17.91 -7.98 -7.91
CA SER A 8 -18.64 -7.79 -9.17
C SER A 8 -17.65 -7.38 -10.27
N PRO A 9 -18.04 -7.32 -11.55
CA PRO A 9 -17.13 -6.91 -12.62
C PRO A 9 -16.49 -5.52 -12.44
N SER A 10 -17.13 -4.62 -11.70
CA SER A 10 -16.69 -3.22 -11.55
C SER A 10 -16.36 -2.83 -10.11
N LEU A 11 -16.55 -3.72 -9.14
CA LEU A 11 -16.29 -3.42 -7.73
C LEU A 11 -15.94 -4.69 -6.96
N ILE A 12 -14.81 -4.65 -6.28
CA ILE A 12 -14.38 -5.66 -5.31
C ILE A 12 -14.23 -4.96 -3.97
N GLU A 13 -14.89 -5.46 -2.95
CA GLU A 13 -14.76 -4.97 -1.58
C GLU A 13 -13.96 -5.97 -0.75
N ILE A 14 -12.92 -5.48 -0.09
CA ILE A 14 -12.03 -6.28 0.75
C ILE A 14 -12.08 -5.73 2.16
N GLY A 15 -12.59 -6.55 3.08
CA GLY A 15 -12.53 -6.29 4.53
C GLY A 15 -11.11 -6.55 5.04
N ILE A 16 -10.56 -5.59 5.78
CA ILE A 16 -9.26 -5.70 6.42
C ILE A 16 -9.43 -5.46 7.91
N ALA A 17 -9.01 -6.42 8.71
CA ALA A 17 -8.89 -6.26 10.16
C ALA A 17 -7.43 -6.40 10.57
N GLN A 18 -6.92 -5.40 11.26
CA GLN A 18 -5.57 -5.35 11.82
C GLN A 18 -5.66 -5.42 13.34
N LYS A 19 -4.94 -6.36 13.95
CA LYS A 19 -4.81 -6.47 15.40
C LYS A 19 -3.35 -6.62 15.78
N GLY A 20 -2.91 -5.82 16.72
CA GLY A 20 -1.54 -5.84 17.23
C GLY A 20 -1.40 -5.00 18.49
N PRO A 21 -0.21 -4.93 19.10
CA PRO A 21 -0.01 -4.20 20.34
C PRO A 21 -0.33 -2.70 20.29
N ARG A 22 -0.31 -2.13 19.08
CA ARG A 22 -0.52 -0.69 18.84
C ARG A 22 -1.60 -0.41 17.81
N VAL A 23 -2.32 -1.43 17.34
CA VAL A 23 -3.36 -1.27 16.32
C VAL A 23 -4.51 -2.24 16.59
N ASP A 24 -5.72 -1.71 16.63
CA ASP A 24 -6.97 -2.46 16.56
C ASP A 24 -7.91 -1.66 15.64
N ALA A 25 -7.95 -2.04 14.39
CA ALA A 25 -8.67 -1.29 13.37
C ALA A 25 -9.24 -2.21 12.31
N THR A 26 -10.40 -1.82 11.80
CA THR A 26 -11.06 -2.45 10.66
C THR A 26 -11.32 -1.41 9.57
N ARG A 27 -11.22 -1.85 8.30
CA ARG A 27 -11.57 -1.00 7.16
C ARG A 27 -12.08 -1.84 6.00
N VAL A 28 -12.74 -1.20 5.06
CA VAL A 28 -13.12 -1.80 3.78
C VAL A 28 -12.40 -1.06 2.66
N GLU A 29 -11.59 -1.78 1.90
CA GLU A 29 -10.98 -1.26 0.67
C GLU A 29 -11.90 -1.54 -0.53
N ARG A 30 -11.94 -0.62 -1.50
CA ARG A 30 -12.70 -0.76 -2.74
C ARG A 30 -11.78 -0.74 -3.93
N TRP A 31 -11.93 -1.74 -4.79
CA TRP A 31 -11.12 -1.95 -5.96
C TRP A 31 -12.03 -1.99 -7.19
N THR A 32 -11.65 -1.29 -8.26
CA THR A 32 -12.39 -1.30 -9.54
C THR A 32 -11.97 -2.44 -10.44
N SER A 33 -10.83 -3.06 -10.15
CA SER A 33 -10.32 -4.28 -10.77
C SER A 33 -9.40 -5.00 -9.77
N PRO A 34 -8.95 -6.22 -10.02
CA PRO A 34 -7.97 -6.88 -9.15
C PRO A 34 -6.66 -6.10 -8.91
N GLY A 35 -6.39 -5.12 -9.78
CA GLY A 35 -5.17 -4.30 -9.69
C GLY A 35 -5.36 -2.84 -9.31
N ASP A 36 -6.59 -2.30 -9.40
CA ASP A 36 -6.86 -0.86 -9.31
C ASP A 36 -7.63 -0.49 -8.04
N LEU A 37 -6.94 0.13 -7.10
CA LEU A 37 -7.48 0.56 -5.79
C LEU A 37 -8.18 1.91 -5.94
N ALA A 38 -9.48 1.95 -5.71
CA ALA A 38 -10.27 3.20 -5.73
C ALA A 38 -10.37 3.87 -4.35
N LEU A 39 -10.48 3.06 -3.29
CA LEU A 39 -10.53 3.53 -1.89
C LEU A 39 -9.71 2.58 -1.03
N GLY A 40 -8.74 3.09 -0.28
CA GLY A 40 -7.93 2.27 0.61
C GLY A 40 -6.88 3.07 1.37
N ALA A 41 -6.15 2.39 2.26
CA ALA A 41 -5.11 3.00 3.06
C ALA A 41 -3.73 2.83 2.41
N ILE A 42 -2.97 3.93 2.39
CA ILE A 42 -1.55 3.95 2.03
C ILE A 42 -0.70 3.99 3.30
N LEU A 43 -1.00 4.94 4.19
CA LEU A 43 -0.39 5.09 5.50
C LEU A 43 -1.34 4.56 6.56
N ASP A 44 -0.84 3.71 7.45
CA ASP A 44 -1.59 3.15 8.58
C ASP A 44 -3.03 2.74 8.21
N ASN A 45 -4.03 3.41 8.77
CA ASN A 45 -5.45 3.21 8.48
C ASN A 45 -6.11 4.44 7.85
N GLU A 46 -5.31 5.39 7.36
CA GLU A 46 -5.83 6.58 6.70
C GLU A 46 -6.47 6.23 5.36
N MET A 47 -7.79 6.23 5.32
CA MET A 47 -8.54 5.94 4.11
C MET A 47 -8.49 7.10 3.14
N ARG A 48 -8.13 6.78 1.90
CA ARG A 48 -8.00 7.75 0.80
C ARG A 48 -8.70 7.23 -0.44
N ARG A 49 -9.42 8.12 -1.12
CA ARG A 49 -10.03 7.87 -2.42
C ARG A 49 -9.12 8.39 -3.53
N PHE A 50 -8.94 7.60 -4.57
CA PHE A 50 -8.03 7.90 -5.68
C PHE A 50 -8.82 8.14 -6.98
N ALA A 51 -8.47 9.21 -7.71
CA ALA A 51 -9.04 9.54 -9.01
C ALA A 51 -7.93 9.94 -10.00
N PRO A 52 -7.61 9.11 -11.00
CA PRO A 52 -8.16 7.77 -11.25
C PRO A 52 -7.74 6.76 -10.16
N PRO A 53 -8.33 5.55 -10.12
CA PRO A 53 -7.94 4.48 -9.20
C PRO A 53 -6.45 4.17 -9.28
N LEU A 54 -5.84 3.91 -8.13
CA LEU A 54 -4.41 3.68 -8.00
C LEU A 54 -4.03 2.30 -8.56
N PRO A 55 -3.18 2.18 -9.60
CA PRO A 55 -2.78 0.90 -10.17
C PRO A 55 -1.79 0.19 -9.24
N ARG A 56 -2.32 -0.47 -8.21
CA ARG A 56 -1.50 -1.19 -7.24
C ARG A 56 -0.81 -2.40 -7.86
N TRP A 57 -1.51 -3.06 -8.80
CA TRP A 57 -1.00 -4.20 -9.55
C TRP A 57 -1.27 -4.03 -11.04
N ARG A 58 -0.30 -4.42 -11.87
CA ARG A 58 -0.45 -4.55 -13.33
C ARG A 58 -0.18 -6.00 -13.70
N TYR A 59 -1.24 -6.78 -13.87
CA TYR A 59 -1.13 -8.18 -14.25
C TYR A 59 -0.99 -8.40 -15.75
N PRO A 60 -0.18 -9.42 -16.19
CA PRO A 60 0.67 -10.27 -15.36
C PRO A 60 1.88 -9.52 -14.80
N LEU A 61 2.31 -9.84 -13.58
CA LEU A 61 3.52 -9.24 -13.00
C LEU A 61 4.76 -9.88 -13.65
N THR A 62 5.50 -9.11 -14.43
CA THR A 62 6.70 -9.56 -15.15
C THR A 62 7.94 -8.83 -14.60
N PRO A 63 9.02 -9.54 -14.26
CA PRO A 63 10.25 -8.90 -13.80
C PRO A 63 10.75 -7.81 -14.76
N GLY A 64 11.02 -6.62 -14.22
CA GLY A 64 11.45 -5.45 -14.97
C GLY A 64 10.34 -4.48 -15.36
N ASP A 65 9.06 -4.89 -15.31
CA ASP A 65 7.93 -4.01 -15.58
C ASP A 65 7.91 -2.82 -14.61
N ARG A 66 7.40 -1.70 -15.13
CA ARG A 66 7.29 -0.44 -14.39
C ARG A 66 6.01 0.27 -14.78
N TRP A 67 5.42 0.97 -13.82
CA TRP A 67 4.31 1.89 -14.11
C TRP A 67 4.34 3.05 -13.12
N SER A 68 3.71 4.14 -13.52
CA SER A 68 3.56 5.33 -12.69
C SER A 68 2.18 5.93 -12.86
N LEU A 69 1.75 6.68 -11.88
CA LEU A 69 0.51 7.44 -11.92
C LEU A 69 0.70 8.72 -11.11
N PHE A 70 0.17 9.81 -11.64
CA PHE A 70 -0.13 11.03 -10.89
C PHE A 70 -1.64 11.16 -10.79
N ALA A 71 -2.18 11.18 -9.58
CA ALA A 71 -3.62 11.15 -9.34
C ALA A 71 -4.02 12.11 -8.22
N ALA A 72 -5.27 12.53 -8.24
CA ALA A 72 -5.89 13.16 -7.08
C ALA A 72 -6.17 12.11 -6.01
N ASN A 73 -6.00 12.48 -4.74
CA ASN A 73 -6.42 11.70 -3.59
C ASN A 73 -7.21 12.57 -2.61
N VAL A 74 -8.21 11.98 -2.01
CA VAL A 74 -9.02 12.62 -0.96
C VAL A 74 -8.84 11.80 0.31
N HIS A 75 -8.37 12.45 1.37
CA HIS A 75 -8.33 11.86 2.71
C HIS A 75 -9.74 11.83 3.29
N GLU A 76 -10.35 10.66 3.36
CA GLU A 76 -11.76 10.51 3.71
C GLU A 76 -12.15 11.16 5.07
N PRO A 77 -11.35 10.99 6.16
CA PRO A 77 -11.74 11.56 7.44
C PRO A 77 -11.76 13.10 7.50
N SER A 78 -10.83 13.78 6.80
CA SER A 78 -10.71 15.25 6.84
C SER A 78 -11.30 15.95 5.63
N GLY A 79 -11.58 15.21 4.55
CA GLY A 79 -11.96 15.79 3.25
C GLY A 79 -10.82 16.52 2.53
N PHE A 80 -9.59 16.48 3.07
CA PHE A 80 -8.43 17.10 2.42
C PHE A 80 -8.20 16.46 1.05
N THR A 81 -8.08 17.29 0.04
CA THR A 81 -7.78 16.88 -1.33
C THR A 81 -6.36 17.25 -1.68
N GLY A 82 -5.56 16.26 -2.02
CA GLY A 82 -4.18 16.42 -2.46
C GLY A 82 -3.91 15.59 -3.70
N THR A 83 -2.64 15.39 -3.99
CA THR A 83 -2.16 14.54 -5.08
C THR A 83 -1.34 13.37 -4.55
N ILE A 84 -1.23 12.33 -5.36
CA ILE A 84 -0.31 11.22 -5.13
C ILE A 84 0.54 11.03 -6.39
N ASN A 85 1.85 10.99 -6.20
CA ASN A 85 2.79 10.59 -7.23
C ASN A 85 3.23 9.17 -6.92
N TYR A 86 2.84 8.22 -7.75
CA TYR A 86 3.02 6.78 -7.55
C TYR A 86 3.94 6.20 -8.61
N PHE A 87 4.93 5.43 -8.19
CA PHE A 87 5.84 4.73 -9.05
C PHE A 87 6.04 3.30 -8.55
N ALA A 88 5.86 2.31 -9.44
CA ALA A 88 6.06 0.90 -9.11
C ALA A 88 7.03 0.23 -10.08
N ARG A 89 7.77 -0.76 -9.56
CA ARG A 89 8.67 -1.61 -10.31
C ARG A 89 8.56 -3.05 -9.85
N VAL A 90 8.41 -3.96 -10.80
CA VAL A 90 8.46 -5.40 -10.56
C VAL A 90 9.92 -5.85 -10.49
N GLY A 91 10.27 -6.52 -9.40
CA GLY A 91 11.57 -7.15 -9.17
C GLY A 91 11.63 -8.58 -9.69
N GLY A 92 12.48 -9.38 -9.07
CA GLY A 92 12.60 -10.81 -9.37
C GLY A 92 11.71 -11.70 -8.51
N TRP A 93 11.71 -12.98 -8.85
CA TRP A 93 11.14 -14.06 -8.06
C TRP A 93 12.09 -14.47 -6.96
N ARG A 94 11.55 -14.84 -5.81
CA ARG A 94 12.28 -15.53 -4.75
C ARG A 94 11.33 -16.39 -3.90
N SER A 95 11.91 -17.33 -3.18
CA SER A 95 11.23 -18.06 -2.13
C SER A 95 11.14 -17.20 -0.87
N VAL A 96 9.92 -17.00 -0.35
CA VAL A 96 9.62 -16.17 0.83
C VAL A 96 9.05 -17.07 1.92
N ALA A 97 9.76 -17.14 3.03
CA ALA A 97 9.29 -17.85 4.21
C ALA A 97 8.42 -16.94 5.07
N THR A 98 7.29 -17.44 5.53
CA THR A 98 6.33 -16.78 6.42
C THR A 98 5.82 -17.78 7.47
N PRO A 99 5.14 -17.36 8.51
CA PRO A 99 4.51 -18.29 9.46
C PRO A 99 3.48 -19.24 8.81
N ALA A 100 2.89 -18.86 7.67
CA ALA A 100 1.95 -19.72 6.92
C ALA A 100 2.63 -20.74 6.01
N GLY A 101 3.95 -20.66 5.85
CA GLY A 101 4.73 -21.53 4.96
C GLY A 101 5.68 -20.76 4.05
N THR A 102 6.25 -21.48 3.09
CA THR A 102 7.18 -20.89 2.12
C THR A 102 6.52 -20.82 0.75
N PHE A 103 6.65 -19.66 0.08
CA PHE A 103 5.96 -19.36 -1.17
C PHE A 103 6.92 -18.78 -2.20
N ASP A 104 6.80 -19.21 -3.45
CA ASP A 104 7.42 -18.51 -4.56
C ASP A 104 6.65 -17.22 -4.82
N ALA A 105 7.32 -16.10 -4.64
CA ALA A 105 6.73 -14.77 -4.71
C ALA A 105 7.56 -13.82 -5.58
N ILE A 106 6.86 -12.89 -6.24
CA ILE A 106 7.47 -11.84 -7.04
C ILE A 106 7.46 -10.52 -6.25
N GLY A 107 8.58 -9.85 -6.22
CA GLY A 107 8.72 -8.58 -5.50
C GLY A 107 8.19 -7.40 -6.32
N VAL A 108 7.40 -6.54 -5.69
CA VAL A 108 6.98 -5.25 -6.27
C VAL A 108 7.37 -4.14 -5.32
N ARG A 109 8.27 -3.27 -5.75
CA ARG A 109 8.65 -2.07 -5.01
C ARG A 109 7.81 -0.90 -5.46
N VAL A 110 7.29 -0.16 -4.51
CA VAL A 110 6.49 1.03 -4.72
C VAL A 110 7.13 2.21 -4.00
N LEU A 111 7.38 3.28 -4.75
CA LEU A 111 7.75 4.58 -4.21
C LEU A 111 6.58 5.52 -4.48
N LEU A 112 6.14 6.23 -3.46
CA LEU A 112 5.09 7.21 -3.66
C LEU A 112 5.31 8.43 -2.76
N ARG A 113 4.75 9.57 -3.19
CA ARG A 113 4.71 10.81 -2.45
C ARG A 113 3.27 11.25 -2.30
N LEU A 114 2.89 11.55 -1.07
CA LEU A 114 1.60 12.09 -0.72
C LEU A 114 1.73 13.59 -0.51
N ASP A 115 0.92 14.34 -1.24
CA ASP A 115 0.80 15.79 -1.07
C ASP A 115 -0.04 16.06 0.19
N ASP A 116 0.62 15.95 1.31
CA ASP A 116 0.18 16.28 2.66
C ASP A 116 1.15 17.30 3.29
N GLU A 117 1.78 18.10 2.40
CA GLU A 117 2.75 19.12 2.78
C GLU A 117 2.10 20.22 3.63
N GLU A 118 2.77 20.53 4.72
CA GLU A 118 2.41 21.63 5.62
C GLU A 118 3.54 22.68 5.64
N PHE A 119 3.30 23.86 6.20
CA PHE A 119 4.33 24.90 6.28
C PHE A 119 5.59 24.43 7.01
N TRP A 120 5.45 23.48 7.93
CA TRP A 120 6.52 22.95 8.78
C TRP A 120 7.11 21.63 8.31
N ARG A 121 6.47 20.89 7.38
CA ARG A 121 6.96 19.60 6.86
C ARG A 121 6.83 19.48 5.34
N THR A 122 7.64 18.61 4.75
CA THR A 122 7.51 18.22 3.35
C THR A 122 6.38 17.23 3.14
N GLU A 123 6.07 16.94 1.87
CA GLU A 123 5.26 15.78 1.49
C GLU A 123 5.77 14.48 2.13
N THR A 124 4.87 13.52 2.38
CA THR A 124 5.26 12.21 2.91
C THR A 124 5.75 11.31 1.78
N GLU A 125 6.99 10.83 1.92
CA GLU A 125 7.60 9.85 1.04
C GLU A 125 7.39 8.44 1.61
N CYS A 126 6.84 7.53 0.80
CA CYS A 126 6.64 6.14 1.17
C CYS A 126 7.47 5.21 0.28
N ASN A 127 8.10 4.21 0.90
CA ASN A 127 8.85 3.14 0.24
C ASN A 127 8.28 1.80 0.71
N HIS A 128 7.56 1.13 -0.17
CA HIS A 128 6.91 -0.14 0.15
C HIS A 128 7.52 -1.25 -0.71
N LEU A 129 7.66 -2.44 -0.11
CA LEU A 129 8.02 -3.67 -0.82
C LEU A 129 6.96 -4.72 -0.54
N PHE A 130 6.38 -5.25 -1.60
CA PHE A 130 5.35 -6.29 -1.55
C PHE A 130 5.89 -7.56 -2.20
N TRP A 131 5.72 -8.70 -1.53
CA TRP A 131 5.98 -10.01 -2.09
C TRP A 131 4.66 -10.70 -2.40
N PHE A 132 4.30 -10.72 -3.69
CA PHE A 132 3.05 -11.31 -4.18
C PHE A 132 3.28 -12.78 -4.55
N ALA A 133 2.49 -13.68 -3.98
CA ALA A 133 2.52 -15.11 -4.27
C ALA A 133 1.27 -15.54 -5.06
N PRO A 134 1.40 -15.97 -6.33
CA PRO A 134 0.25 -16.43 -7.12
C PRO A 134 -0.48 -17.61 -6.48
N ALA A 135 0.24 -18.48 -5.75
CA ALA A 135 -0.34 -19.60 -5.04
C ALA A 135 -1.36 -19.18 -3.98
N VAL A 136 -1.22 -17.98 -3.42
CA VAL A 136 -2.15 -17.36 -2.45
C VAL A 136 -3.11 -16.40 -3.13
N GLY A 137 -2.72 -15.82 -4.27
CA GLY A 137 -3.45 -14.75 -4.94
C GLY A 137 -3.34 -13.40 -4.21
N ASN A 138 -2.36 -13.25 -3.33
CA ASN A 138 -2.16 -12.04 -2.51
C ASN A 138 -0.69 -11.89 -2.11
N THR A 139 -0.37 -10.75 -1.44
CA THR A 139 0.92 -10.56 -0.80
C THR A 139 1.06 -11.48 0.41
N VAL A 140 2.25 -12.07 0.53
CA VAL A 140 2.62 -12.95 1.65
C VAL A 140 3.56 -12.25 2.63
N HIS A 141 4.23 -11.19 2.17
CA HIS A 141 5.10 -10.35 3.00
C HIS A 141 5.07 -8.92 2.48
N GLU A 142 4.97 -7.96 3.38
CA GLU A 142 4.96 -6.52 3.07
C GLU A 142 5.91 -5.79 4.02
N GLU A 143 6.78 -4.94 3.45
CA GLU A 143 7.59 -3.98 4.19
C GLU A 143 7.13 -2.58 3.80
N LYS A 144 6.81 -1.75 4.78
CA LYS A 144 6.30 -0.39 4.56
C LYS A 144 7.07 0.59 5.40
N GLU A 145 7.60 1.60 4.73
CA GLU A 145 8.25 2.75 5.36
C GLU A 145 7.66 4.04 4.83
N ALA A 146 7.46 5.01 5.70
CA ALA A 146 7.08 6.36 5.33
C ALA A 146 7.78 7.39 6.20
N GLN A 147 8.15 8.52 5.59
CA GLN A 147 8.89 9.59 6.24
C GLN A 147 8.61 10.94 5.60
N TYR A 148 8.85 12.02 6.36
CA TYR A 148 8.89 13.39 5.85
C TYR A 148 10.08 14.14 6.48
N PHE A 149 10.44 15.29 5.91
CA PHE A 149 11.44 16.19 6.48
C PHE A 149 10.77 17.37 7.18
N ASP A 150 11.31 17.75 8.33
CA ASP A 150 10.95 18.99 9.00
C ASP A 150 11.62 20.18 8.29
N LYS A 151 10.84 21.20 7.99
CA LYS A 151 11.31 22.47 7.41
C LYS A 151 11.69 23.51 8.46
N GLY A 152 11.30 23.29 9.72
CA GLY A 152 11.49 24.24 10.81
C GLY A 152 12.94 24.45 11.23
N ASP A 153 13.81 23.47 10.96
CA ASP A 153 15.24 23.60 11.22
C ASP A 153 16.06 23.29 9.94
N PRO A 154 16.45 24.35 9.19
CA PRO A 154 17.24 24.19 7.98
C PRO A 154 18.62 23.54 8.19
N LEU A 155 19.13 23.52 9.42
CA LEU A 155 20.42 22.95 9.78
C LEU A 155 20.33 21.48 10.15
N SER A 156 19.24 21.04 10.77
CA SER A 156 19.13 19.67 11.25
C SER A 156 18.71 18.68 10.16
N ARG A 157 17.98 19.13 9.12
CA ARG A 157 17.34 18.25 8.11
C ARG A 157 16.75 17.00 8.74
N ALA A 158 16.07 17.16 9.89
CA ALA A 158 15.52 16.05 10.63
C ALA A 158 14.49 15.29 9.78
N THR A 159 14.69 13.98 9.67
CA THR A 159 13.76 13.07 9.03
C THR A 159 12.89 12.43 10.09
N PHE A 160 11.59 12.56 9.94
CA PHE A 160 10.61 11.92 10.82
C PHE A 160 9.99 10.72 10.12
N ARG A 161 10.19 9.54 10.71
CA ARG A 161 9.55 8.31 10.26
C ARG A 161 8.13 8.26 10.82
N THR A 162 7.14 8.24 9.92
CA THR A 162 5.72 8.15 10.29
C THR A 162 5.22 6.71 10.29
N GLN A 163 5.82 5.84 9.47
CA GLN A 163 5.47 4.43 9.41
C GLN A 163 6.71 3.57 9.28
N HIS A 164 6.72 2.46 10.00
CA HIS A 164 7.59 1.31 9.78
C HIS A 164 6.83 0.05 10.16
N ALA A 165 6.47 -0.75 9.16
CA ALA A 165 5.66 -1.95 9.36
C ALA A 165 6.17 -3.10 8.50
N VAL A 166 6.21 -4.29 9.11
CA VAL A 166 6.39 -5.57 8.42
C VAL A 166 5.12 -6.38 8.65
N VAL A 167 4.53 -6.87 7.57
CA VAL A 167 3.31 -7.68 7.60
C VAL A 167 3.60 -9.01 6.92
N GLU A 168 3.32 -10.12 7.60
CA GLU A 168 3.54 -11.46 7.11
C GLU A 168 2.26 -12.29 7.13
N LEU A 169 2.13 -13.17 6.15
CA LEU A 169 1.03 -14.12 6.08
C LEU A 169 1.17 -15.16 7.19
N THR A 170 0.16 -15.28 8.05
CA THR A 170 0.13 -16.28 9.14
C THR A 170 -0.75 -17.50 8.81
N SER A 171 -1.75 -17.32 7.96
CA SER A 171 -2.61 -18.39 7.44
C SER A 171 -3.40 -17.88 6.23
N PHE A 172 -3.86 -18.79 5.37
CA PHE A 172 -4.80 -18.46 4.31
C PHE A 172 -5.77 -19.61 4.04
N ARG A 173 -6.94 -19.26 3.51
CA ARG A 173 -7.91 -20.21 2.96
C ARG A 173 -8.26 -19.76 1.54
N ARG A 174 -8.34 -20.68 0.62
CA ARG A 174 -8.96 -20.43 -0.69
C ARG A 174 -10.48 -20.52 -0.53
N ALA A 175 -11.19 -19.55 -1.11
CA ALA A 175 -12.64 -19.65 -1.28
C ALA A 175 -12.97 -20.67 -2.37
#